data_e821f9004feb0db5d79b72f81e01c2a9
#
_entry.id   e821f9004feb0db5d79b72f81e01c2a9
#
_cell.length_a   1.000
_cell.length_b   1.000
_cell.length_c   1.000
_cell.angle_alpha   90.00
_cell.angle_beta   90.00
_cell.angle_gamma   90.00
#
_symmetry.space_group_name_H-M   'P 1'
#
loop_
_entity.id
_entity.type
_entity.pdbx_description
1 polymer ?
#
loop_
_entity_poly.entity_id
_entity_poly.type
_entity_poly.pdbx_seq_one_letter_code
_entity_poly.pdbx_strand_id
1 'polypeptide(L)'
;MNSCKTWEQRKLNELALFNPKDELPQTFEYVDLEAVVGTEMLSHRTEARSSAPSRAQRLARAGDLFYQTVRPYQKNNYLFKKHDNNYVFSTGYAQMRPYVDGYFLLSLVQSDCFVKVVLDNCTGTSYPAINANDLAEIEVISPLDENETQKIGAIFHSIDSLITLHQRVKSLKIDIIT
;
A
#
# COMPACT_ATOMS: atom_id res chain seq x y z
N MET A 1 31.58 2.22 24.64
CA MET A 1 30.15 2.50 24.65
C MET A 1 29.60 2.06 23.30
N ASN A 2 29.01 0.84 23.22
CA ASN A 2 28.35 0.40 22.00
C ASN A 2 27.06 1.21 21.87
N SER A 3 27.04 2.15 20.91
CA SER A 3 25.79 2.77 20.47
C SER A 3 24.93 1.62 19.91
N CYS A 4 23.92 1.21 20.64
CA CYS A 4 22.89 0.32 20.12
C CYS A 4 22.20 1.08 18.99
N LYS A 5 22.58 0.82 17.75
CA LYS A 5 21.79 1.30 16.60
C LYS A 5 20.45 0.57 16.66
N THR A 6 19.40 1.29 17.01
CA THR A 6 18.02 0.74 17.05
C THR A 6 17.36 0.77 15.67
N TRP A 7 17.90 1.58 14.75
CA TRP A 7 17.43 1.76 13.37
C TRP A 7 18.60 1.63 12.40
N GLU A 8 18.34 1.05 11.25
CA GLU A 8 19.32 0.86 10.18
C GLU A 8 18.76 1.19 8.80
N GLN A 9 19.65 1.40 7.85
CA GLN A 9 19.33 1.57 6.45
C GLN A 9 19.16 0.19 5.81
N ARG A 10 18.00 -0.03 5.18
CA ARG A 10 17.61 -1.29 4.54
C ARG A 10 16.96 -0.99 3.20
N LYS A 11 17.09 -1.91 2.25
CA LYS A 11 16.30 -1.85 1.01
C LYS A 11 14.85 -2.24 1.27
N LEU A 12 13.95 -1.67 0.50
CA LEU A 12 12.52 -1.94 0.66
C LEU A 12 12.18 -3.43 0.42
N ASN A 13 12.92 -4.12 -0.45
CA ASN A 13 12.78 -5.56 -0.68
C ASN A 13 13.22 -6.44 0.51
N GLU A 14 13.92 -5.89 1.48
CA GLU A 14 14.22 -6.57 2.75
C GLU A 14 13.06 -6.46 3.75
N LEU A 15 12.13 -5.54 3.52
CA LEU A 15 10.95 -5.34 4.36
C LEU A 15 9.69 -5.99 3.79
N ALA A 16 9.68 -6.35 2.50
CA ALA A 16 8.53 -6.97 1.85
C ALA A 16 8.91 -7.79 0.62
N LEU A 17 8.15 -8.85 0.35
CA LEU A 17 8.19 -9.56 -0.92
C LEU A 17 7.44 -8.78 -1.99
N PHE A 18 8.12 -8.45 -3.09
CA PHE A 18 7.54 -7.70 -4.20
C PHE A 18 6.86 -8.59 -5.22
N ASN A 19 5.65 -8.21 -5.64
CA ASN A 19 4.88 -8.81 -6.72
C ASN A 19 4.84 -10.35 -6.67
N PRO A 20 4.40 -10.96 -5.55
CA PRO A 20 4.25 -12.38 -5.45
C PRO A 20 3.37 -12.90 -6.59
N LYS A 21 3.74 -14.05 -7.15
CA LYS A 21 2.99 -14.70 -8.22
C LYS A 21 2.00 -15.67 -7.61
N ASP A 22 0.75 -15.29 -7.62
CA ASP A 22 -0.37 -16.14 -7.21
C ASP A 22 -1.26 -16.46 -8.41
N GLU A 23 -1.91 -17.62 -8.43
CA GLU A 23 -2.86 -17.98 -9.47
C GLU A 23 -4.16 -17.19 -9.31
N LEU A 24 -4.61 -16.55 -10.40
CA LEU A 24 -5.82 -15.74 -10.39
C LEU A 24 -7.07 -16.63 -10.39
N PRO A 25 -8.10 -16.29 -9.61
CA PRO A 25 -9.41 -16.94 -9.65
C PRO A 25 -10.07 -16.79 -11.03
N GLN A 26 -11.07 -17.62 -11.32
CA GLN A 26 -11.84 -17.53 -12.56
C GLN A 26 -12.70 -16.26 -12.63
N THR A 27 -13.15 -15.78 -11.46
CA THR A 27 -13.90 -14.52 -11.30
C THR A 27 -13.32 -13.78 -10.09
N PHE A 28 -13.14 -12.48 -10.22
CA PHE A 28 -12.53 -11.67 -9.17
C PHE A 28 -13.01 -10.21 -9.20
N GLU A 29 -12.77 -9.53 -8.10
CA GLU A 29 -13.00 -8.09 -7.95
C GLU A 29 -11.75 -7.33 -8.40
N TYR A 30 -11.85 -6.67 -9.55
CA TYR A 30 -10.73 -5.91 -10.12
C TYR A 30 -10.65 -4.50 -9.52
N VAL A 31 -9.45 -4.12 -9.11
CA VAL A 31 -9.13 -2.80 -8.57
C VAL A 31 -8.10 -2.12 -9.47
N ASP A 32 -8.51 -1.07 -10.17
CA ASP A 32 -7.60 -0.26 -11.00
C ASP A 32 -7.02 0.94 -10.23
N LEU A 33 -6.23 1.77 -10.92
CA LEU A 33 -5.53 2.89 -10.27
C LEU A 33 -6.47 3.99 -9.77
N GLU A 34 -7.66 4.12 -10.35
CA GLU A 34 -8.64 5.15 -9.97
C GLU A 34 -9.52 4.69 -8.80
N ALA A 35 -9.48 3.41 -8.49
CA ALA A 35 -10.30 2.81 -7.45
C ALA A 35 -9.79 3.10 -6.02
N VAL A 36 -8.56 3.56 -5.88
CA VAL A 36 -7.96 3.92 -4.58
C VAL A 36 -7.66 5.41 -4.54
N VAL A 37 -8.09 6.07 -3.47
CA VAL A 37 -7.80 7.48 -3.20
C VAL A 37 -7.25 7.62 -1.79
N GLY A 38 -6.03 8.16 -1.68
CA GLY A 38 -5.31 8.16 -0.41
C GLY A 38 -5.03 6.75 0.05
N THR A 39 -5.61 6.35 1.17
CA THR A 39 -5.48 4.99 1.74
C THR A 39 -6.79 4.20 1.72
N GLU A 40 -7.77 4.64 0.93
CA GLU A 40 -9.11 4.03 0.87
C GLU A 40 -9.42 3.48 -0.52
N MET A 41 -9.97 2.26 -0.57
CA MET A 41 -10.50 1.67 -1.80
C MET A 41 -11.96 2.08 -1.95
N LEU A 42 -12.25 2.93 -2.93
CA LEU A 42 -13.58 3.50 -3.17
C LEU A 42 -14.45 2.64 -4.07
N SER A 43 -13.84 1.85 -4.97
CA SER A 43 -14.57 1.04 -5.93
C SER A 43 -13.80 -0.22 -6.34
N HIS A 44 -14.50 -1.16 -6.90
CA HIS A 44 -13.99 -2.33 -7.61
C HIS A 44 -15.07 -2.81 -8.58
N ARG A 45 -14.73 -3.68 -9.51
CA ARG A 45 -15.71 -4.30 -10.40
C ARG A 45 -15.43 -5.78 -10.58
N THR A 46 -16.47 -6.56 -10.75
CA THR A 46 -16.36 -7.99 -11.00
C THR A 46 -15.89 -8.23 -12.45
N GLU A 47 -14.84 -9.02 -12.61
CA GLU A 47 -14.27 -9.41 -13.91
C GLU A 47 -14.13 -10.93 -13.99
N ALA A 48 -14.39 -11.50 -15.17
CA ALA A 48 -14.02 -12.87 -15.45
C ALA A 48 -12.57 -12.90 -15.99
N ARG A 49 -11.77 -13.88 -15.56
CA ARG A 49 -10.37 -14.05 -15.96
C ARG A 49 -10.18 -14.02 -17.48
N SER A 50 -11.15 -14.60 -18.23
CA SER A 50 -11.09 -14.70 -19.71
C SER A 50 -11.26 -13.35 -20.43
N SER A 51 -11.87 -12.36 -19.81
CA SER A 51 -12.16 -11.04 -20.38
C SER A 51 -11.50 -9.89 -19.61
N ALA A 52 -10.81 -10.20 -18.52
CA ALA A 52 -10.19 -9.19 -17.66
C ALA A 52 -9.09 -8.40 -18.39
N PRO A 53 -8.89 -7.13 -18.00
CA PRO A 53 -7.78 -6.33 -18.51
C PRO A 53 -6.44 -7.03 -18.29
N SER A 54 -5.52 -6.91 -19.26
CA SER A 54 -4.18 -7.51 -19.16
C SER A 54 -3.38 -7.03 -17.94
N ARG A 55 -3.76 -5.90 -17.36
CA ARG A 55 -3.18 -5.35 -16.14
C ARG A 55 -3.71 -5.99 -14.85
N ALA A 56 -4.75 -6.81 -14.89
CA ALA A 56 -5.30 -7.51 -13.72
C ALA A 56 -4.38 -8.69 -13.35
N GLN A 57 -3.36 -8.46 -12.53
CA GLN A 57 -2.31 -9.46 -12.28
C GLN A 57 -1.90 -9.62 -10.80
N ARG A 58 -2.36 -8.74 -9.89
CA ARG A 58 -1.91 -8.71 -8.51
C ARG A 58 -3.00 -9.26 -7.60
N LEU A 59 -3.00 -10.58 -7.36
CA LEU A 59 -3.94 -11.20 -6.43
C LEU A 59 -3.62 -10.77 -5.00
N ALA A 60 -4.58 -10.12 -4.34
CA ALA A 60 -4.43 -9.61 -2.99
C ALA A 60 -4.58 -10.70 -1.93
N ARG A 61 -3.77 -10.62 -0.89
CA ARG A 61 -3.95 -11.34 0.38
C ARG A 61 -4.03 -10.34 1.52
N ALA A 62 -4.73 -10.69 2.58
CA ALA A 62 -4.80 -9.84 3.76
C ALA A 62 -3.38 -9.47 4.25
N GLY A 63 -3.14 -8.18 4.46
CA GLY A 63 -1.84 -7.63 4.83
C GLY A 63 -0.98 -7.16 3.64
N ASP A 64 -1.31 -7.48 2.39
CA ASP A 64 -0.57 -6.96 1.24
C ASP A 64 -0.77 -5.43 1.11
N LEU A 65 0.32 -4.72 0.86
CA LEU A 65 0.34 -3.30 0.58
C LEU A 65 0.48 -3.06 -0.93
N PHE A 66 -0.44 -2.29 -1.49
CA PHE A 66 -0.44 -1.89 -2.90
C PHE A 66 0.05 -0.46 -3.01
N TYR A 67 1.26 -0.30 -3.57
CA TYR A 67 1.91 0.99 -3.79
C TYR A 67 1.67 1.47 -5.21
N GLN A 68 1.07 2.66 -5.38
CA GLN A 68 0.85 3.25 -6.70
C GLN A 68 2.17 3.67 -7.34
N THR A 69 2.56 2.98 -8.42
CA THR A 69 3.85 3.22 -9.11
C THR A 69 3.78 4.33 -10.14
N VAL A 70 2.58 4.70 -10.59
CA VAL A 70 2.33 5.79 -11.54
C VAL A 70 1.83 7.01 -10.78
N ARG A 71 2.47 8.16 -10.95
CA ARG A 71 2.20 9.39 -10.19
C ARG A 71 2.27 9.17 -8.67
N PRO A 72 3.39 8.68 -8.15
CA PRO A 72 3.51 8.30 -6.73
C PRO A 72 3.27 9.47 -5.76
N TYR A 73 3.38 10.71 -6.22
CA TYR A 73 3.05 11.90 -5.43
C TYR A 73 1.58 11.98 -5.01
N GLN A 74 0.68 11.23 -5.65
CA GLN A 74 -0.74 11.15 -5.26
C GLN A 74 -0.94 10.35 -3.98
N LYS A 75 0.04 9.52 -3.59
CA LYS A 75 0.01 8.69 -2.37
C LYS A 75 -1.23 7.79 -2.27
N ASN A 76 -1.76 7.31 -3.39
CA ASN A 76 -2.89 6.39 -3.42
C ASN A 76 -2.39 4.96 -3.18
N ASN A 77 -2.00 4.67 -1.94
CA ASN A 77 -1.46 3.39 -1.53
C ASN A 77 -2.45 2.69 -0.59
N TYR A 78 -2.68 1.40 -0.77
CA TYR A 78 -3.73 0.69 -0.06
C TYR A 78 -3.20 -0.55 0.65
N LEU A 79 -3.41 -0.61 1.97
CA LEU A 79 -3.18 -1.81 2.77
C LEU A 79 -4.44 -2.68 2.72
N PHE A 80 -4.34 -3.86 2.11
CA PHE A 80 -5.46 -4.77 1.93
C PHE A 80 -5.80 -5.48 3.24
N LYS A 81 -7.01 -5.19 3.76
CA LYS A 81 -7.48 -5.66 5.08
C LYS A 81 -8.56 -6.73 5.00
N LYS A 82 -9.08 -7.01 3.78
CA LYS A 82 -10.15 -7.99 3.59
C LYS A 82 -9.58 -9.42 3.62
N HIS A 83 -10.37 -10.35 4.08
CA HIS A 83 -10.02 -11.77 4.09
C HIS A 83 -10.48 -12.52 2.84
N ASP A 84 -11.16 -11.82 1.93
CA ASP A 84 -11.58 -12.38 0.64
C ASP A 84 -10.37 -12.54 -0.27
N ASN A 85 -10.19 -13.73 -0.84
CA ASN A 85 -9.07 -14.08 -1.70
C ASN A 85 -9.38 -13.90 -3.19
N ASN A 86 -10.25 -12.96 -3.54
CA ASN A 86 -10.70 -12.74 -4.91
C ASN A 86 -10.52 -11.30 -5.41
N TYR A 87 -9.72 -10.48 -4.74
CA TYR A 87 -9.40 -9.14 -5.21
C TYR A 87 -8.11 -9.15 -6.03
N VAL A 88 -8.15 -8.56 -7.22
CA VAL A 88 -7.00 -8.47 -8.13
C VAL A 88 -6.73 -7.02 -8.48
N PHE A 89 -5.56 -6.53 -8.14
CA PHE A 89 -5.13 -5.17 -8.42
C PHE A 89 -4.41 -5.07 -9.76
N SER A 90 -4.47 -3.88 -10.34
CA SER A 90 -3.77 -3.51 -11.56
C SER A 90 -2.24 -3.58 -11.37
N THR A 91 -1.51 -3.89 -12.45
CA THR A 91 -0.04 -3.76 -12.50
C THR A 91 0.50 -2.34 -12.35
N GLY A 92 -0.38 -1.33 -12.33
CA GLY A 92 -0.03 0.03 -11.91
C GLY A 92 0.28 0.16 -10.42
N TYR A 93 0.05 -0.91 -9.65
CA TYR A 93 0.54 -1.06 -8.28
C TYR A 93 1.71 -2.03 -8.22
N ALA A 94 2.73 -1.69 -7.43
CA ALA A 94 3.63 -2.68 -6.87
C ALA A 94 2.96 -3.32 -5.66
N GLN A 95 2.78 -4.64 -5.68
CA GLN A 95 2.28 -5.40 -4.56
C GLN A 95 3.45 -5.74 -3.63
N MET A 96 3.35 -5.35 -2.39
CA MET A 96 4.32 -5.66 -1.34
C MET A 96 3.64 -6.53 -0.29
N ARG A 97 4.16 -7.74 -0.06
CA ARG A 97 3.75 -8.62 1.04
C ARG A 97 4.72 -8.41 2.18
N PRO A 98 4.33 -7.68 3.24
CA PRO A 98 5.25 -7.25 4.28
C PRO A 98 5.84 -8.42 5.08
N TYR A 99 7.12 -8.31 5.44
CA TYR A 99 7.77 -9.09 6.48
C TYR A 99 7.72 -8.39 7.85
N VAL A 100 7.42 -7.08 7.83
CA VAL A 100 7.23 -6.22 8.99
C VAL A 100 5.75 -5.90 9.17
N ASP A 101 5.39 -5.10 10.17
CA ASP A 101 4.00 -4.65 10.33
C ASP A 101 3.51 -3.85 9.10
N GLY A 102 2.31 -4.19 8.59
CA GLY A 102 1.77 -3.58 7.37
C GLY A 102 1.41 -2.09 7.52
N TYR A 103 0.97 -1.65 8.70
CA TYR A 103 0.70 -0.23 8.97
C TYR A 103 1.99 0.57 9.14
N PHE A 104 3.02 -0.04 9.73
CA PHE A 104 4.36 0.56 9.75
C PHE A 104 4.84 0.78 8.31
N LEU A 105 4.79 -0.25 7.45
CA LEU A 105 5.22 -0.13 6.06
C LEU A 105 4.39 0.90 5.29
N LEU A 106 3.06 0.92 5.47
CA LEU A 106 2.20 1.94 4.86
C LEU A 106 2.62 3.34 5.31
N SER A 107 2.83 3.57 6.60
CA SER A 107 3.24 4.89 7.12
C SER A 107 4.59 5.35 6.57
N LEU A 108 5.52 4.41 6.41
CA LEU A 108 6.83 4.65 5.83
C LEU A 108 6.71 5.17 4.39
N VAL A 109 5.97 4.43 3.53
CA VAL A 109 5.84 4.77 2.10
C VAL A 109 4.91 5.97 1.84
N GLN A 110 4.10 6.37 2.82
CA GLN A 110 3.27 7.58 2.78
C GLN A 110 4.03 8.84 3.18
N SER A 111 5.22 8.72 3.75
CA SER A 111 5.99 9.87 4.20
C SER A 111 6.47 10.73 3.02
N ASP A 112 6.53 12.06 3.22
CA ASP A 112 7.02 12.99 2.19
C ASP A 112 8.49 12.73 1.84
N CYS A 113 9.28 12.31 2.81
CA CYS A 113 10.68 11.93 2.59
C CYS A 113 10.79 10.76 1.62
N PHE A 114 9.99 9.70 1.81
CA PHE A 114 9.97 8.55 0.92
C PHE A 114 9.50 8.92 -0.49
N VAL A 115 8.39 9.66 -0.59
CA VAL A 115 7.83 10.10 -1.89
C VAL A 115 8.85 10.92 -2.67
N LYS A 116 9.61 11.79 -2.00
CA LYS A 116 10.68 12.57 -2.64
C LYS A 116 11.75 11.65 -3.25
N VAL A 117 12.23 10.67 -2.49
CA VAL A 117 13.23 9.70 -2.98
C VAL A 117 12.67 8.92 -4.18
N VAL A 118 11.40 8.49 -4.12
CA VAL A 118 10.75 7.81 -5.25
C VAL A 118 10.70 8.70 -6.48
N LEU A 119 10.32 9.98 -6.34
CA LEU A 119 10.23 10.92 -7.46
C LEU A 119 11.59 11.17 -8.11
N ASP A 120 12.66 11.21 -7.32
CA ASP A 120 14.03 11.35 -7.82
C ASP A 120 14.48 10.12 -8.65
N ASN A 121 13.83 8.96 -8.47
CA ASN A 121 14.06 7.72 -9.21
C ASN A 121 13.00 7.42 -10.29
N CYS A 122 12.01 8.31 -10.48
CA CYS A 122 10.99 8.14 -11.51
C CYS A 122 11.51 8.48 -12.90
N THR A 123 10.92 7.82 -13.89
CA THR A 123 11.03 8.19 -15.31
C THR A 123 9.80 8.96 -15.75
N GLY A 124 9.97 9.86 -16.74
CA GLY A 124 8.88 10.68 -17.29
C GLY A 124 8.60 11.95 -16.47
N THR A 125 8.46 13.08 -17.16
CA THR A 125 8.28 14.39 -16.52
C THR A 125 6.81 14.72 -16.24
N SER A 126 5.91 14.47 -17.20
CA SER A 126 4.48 14.76 -17.05
C SER A 126 3.72 13.65 -16.33
N TYR A 127 4.18 12.43 -16.44
CA TYR A 127 3.61 11.24 -15.79
C TYR A 127 4.73 10.43 -15.14
N PRO A 128 5.26 10.90 -14.00
CA PRO A 128 6.35 10.20 -13.34
C PRO A 128 5.89 8.81 -12.93
N ALA A 129 6.72 7.83 -13.23
CA ALA A 129 6.49 6.44 -12.87
C ALA A 129 7.79 5.76 -12.44
N ILE A 130 7.69 4.84 -11.49
CA ILE A 130 8.77 3.98 -11.05
C ILE A 130 8.39 2.53 -11.32
N ASN A 131 9.32 1.71 -11.80
CA ASN A 131 9.05 0.28 -11.90
C ASN A 131 9.24 -0.40 -10.53
N ALA A 132 8.64 -1.59 -10.37
CA ALA A 132 8.65 -2.27 -9.09
C ALA A 132 10.05 -2.73 -8.64
N ASN A 133 10.98 -2.99 -9.58
CA ASN A 133 12.34 -3.40 -9.25
C ASN A 133 13.13 -2.21 -8.69
N ASP A 134 13.04 -1.04 -9.32
CA ASP A 134 13.71 0.16 -8.83
C ASP A 134 13.12 0.60 -7.48
N LEU A 135 11.78 0.50 -7.32
CA LEU A 135 11.12 0.75 -6.04
C LEU A 135 11.65 -0.19 -4.93
N ALA A 136 11.85 -1.47 -5.26
CA ALA A 136 12.34 -2.48 -4.32
C ALA A 136 13.77 -2.21 -3.82
N GLU A 137 14.58 -1.50 -4.60
CA GLU A 137 15.96 -1.14 -4.28
C GLU A 137 16.08 0.19 -3.50
N ILE A 138 14.97 0.92 -3.31
CA ILE A 138 15.01 2.17 -2.53
C ILE A 138 15.37 1.85 -1.08
N GLU A 139 16.34 2.61 -0.57
CA GLU A 139 16.82 2.52 0.80
C GLU A 139 15.93 3.34 1.73
N VAL A 140 15.56 2.75 2.85
CA VAL A 140 14.74 3.32 3.91
C VAL A 140 15.38 3.09 5.27
N ILE A 141 15.02 3.90 6.26
CA ILE A 141 15.43 3.70 7.63
C ILE A 141 14.34 2.92 8.36
N SER A 142 14.69 1.79 8.94
CA SER A 142 13.76 0.88 9.62
C SER A 142 14.31 0.42 10.96
N PRO A 143 13.45 0.18 11.97
CA PRO A 143 13.88 -0.47 13.20
C PRO A 143 14.47 -1.86 12.92
N LEU A 144 15.47 -2.23 13.72
CA LEU A 144 15.99 -3.60 13.76
C LEU A 144 15.05 -4.54 14.52
N ASP A 145 14.37 -4.01 15.53
CA ASP A 145 13.44 -4.78 16.36
C ASP A 145 12.05 -4.83 15.72
N GLU A 146 11.59 -6.03 15.39
CA GLU A 146 10.26 -6.27 14.84
C GLU A 146 9.14 -5.81 15.80
N ASN A 147 9.33 -5.92 17.11
CA ASN A 147 8.37 -5.42 18.10
C ASN A 147 8.22 -3.88 18.00
N GLU A 148 9.25 -3.17 17.60
CA GLU A 148 9.19 -1.73 17.40
C GLU A 148 8.33 -1.39 16.17
N THR A 149 8.49 -2.10 15.06
CA THR A 149 7.62 -1.93 13.88
C THR A 149 6.16 -2.21 14.19
N GLN A 150 5.88 -3.27 14.98
CA GLN A 150 4.52 -3.62 15.43
C GLN A 150 3.90 -2.52 16.32
N LYS A 151 4.67 -1.97 17.27
CA LYS A 151 4.18 -0.87 18.12
C LYS A 151 3.87 0.39 17.32
N ILE A 152 4.76 0.74 16.39
CA ILE A 152 4.54 1.90 15.49
C ILE A 152 3.30 1.66 14.64
N GLY A 153 3.16 0.49 14.02
CA GLY A 153 2.00 0.13 13.23
C GLY A 153 0.70 0.15 14.01
N ALA A 154 0.70 -0.34 15.25
CA ALA A 154 -0.47 -0.29 16.13
C ALA A 154 -0.92 1.14 16.45
N ILE A 155 0.02 2.08 16.60
CA ILE A 155 -0.30 3.51 16.79
C ILE A 155 -1.01 4.05 15.53
N PHE A 156 -0.46 3.84 14.32
CA PHE A 156 -1.07 4.31 13.08
C PHE A 156 -2.44 3.66 12.84
N HIS A 157 -2.57 2.35 13.08
CA HIS A 157 -3.86 1.66 13.01
C HIS A 157 -4.90 2.28 13.94
N SER A 158 -4.51 2.60 15.18
CA SER A 158 -5.40 3.23 16.16
C SER A 158 -5.84 4.62 15.71
N ILE A 159 -4.93 5.42 15.16
CA ILE A 159 -5.22 6.75 14.60
C ILE A 159 -6.20 6.65 13.44
N ASP A 160 -5.97 5.76 12.46
CA ASP A 160 -6.86 5.53 11.32
C ASP A 160 -8.27 5.12 11.78
N SER A 161 -8.35 4.25 12.79
CA SER A 161 -9.61 3.80 13.38
C SER A 161 -10.39 4.96 14.01
N LEU A 162 -9.71 5.84 14.73
CA LEU A 162 -10.30 7.04 15.34
C LEU A 162 -10.79 8.04 14.29
N ILE A 163 -9.99 8.27 13.22
CA ILE A 163 -10.37 9.14 12.10
C ILE A 163 -11.64 8.61 11.43
N THR A 164 -11.66 7.32 11.11
CA THR A 164 -12.82 6.67 10.48
C THR A 164 -14.06 6.75 11.34
N LEU A 165 -13.95 6.52 12.66
CA LEU A 165 -15.04 6.64 13.60
C LEU A 165 -15.58 8.07 13.65
N HIS A 166 -14.68 9.05 13.72
CA HIS A 166 -15.04 10.47 13.73
C HIS A 166 -15.80 10.90 12.47
N GLN A 167 -15.34 10.44 11.30
CA GLN A 167 -16.00 10.71 10.02
C GLN A 167 -17.41 10.11 9.97
N ARG A 168 -17.59 8.86 10.44
CA ARG A 168 -18.91 8.21 10.52
C ARG A 168 -19.86 8.96 11.44
N VAL A 169 -19.40 9.38 12.62
CA VAL A 169 -20.21 10.17 13.57
C VAL A 169 -20.62 11.51 12.96
N LYS A 170 -19.73 12.14 12.20
CA LYS A 170 -20.02 13.41 11.51
C LYS A 170 -21.07 13.24 10.41
N SER A 171 -20.98 12.17 9.60
CA SER A 171 -21.98 11.82 8.58
C SER A 171 -23.36 11.58 9.20
N LEU A 172 -23.44 10.76 10.24
CA LEU A 172 -24.71 10.48 10.95
C LEU A 172 -25.35 11.74 11.55
N LYS A 173 -24.57 12.72 12.00
CA LYS A 173 -25.11 14.00 12.50
C LYS A 173 -25.71 14.85 11.39
N ILE A 174 -25.18 14.79 10.19
CA ILE A 174 -25.72 15.51 9.03
C ILE A 174 -27.06 14.90 8.61
N ASP A 175 -27.16 13.57 8.56
CA ASP A 175 -28.37 12.84 8.18
C ASP A 175 -29.54 13.02 9.16
N ILE A 176 -29.28 13.41 10.42
CA ILE A 176 -30.31 13.69 11.43
C ILE A 176 -30.84 15.14 11.32
N ILE A 177 -30.09 16.03 10.69
CA ILE A 177 -30.42 17.48 10.62
C ILE A 177 -31.06 17.85 9.27
N THR A 178 -30.97 16.96 8.27
CA THR A 178 -31.65 17.07 6.98
C THR A 178 -32.92 16.27 6.93
#